data_f91bc7b514dbd6140c364df05edfec68
#
_entry.id   f91bc7b514dbd6140c364df05edfec68
#
_cell.length_a   1.000
_cell.length_b   1.000
_cell.length_c   1.000
_cell.angle_alpha   90.00
_cell.angle_beta   90.00
_cell.angle_gamma   90.00
#
_symmetry.space_group_name_H-M   'P 1'
#
loop_
_entity.id
_entity.type
_entity.pdbx_description
1 polymer ?
#
loop_
_entity_poly.entity_id
_entity_poly.type
_entity_poly.pdbx_seq_one_letter_code
_entity_poly.pdbx_strand_id
1 'polypeptide(L)'
;GGVLNGFTSYDLTAYFELLPASKLPLGLWLESDRMRSLQVSQENLDNQRAVVKEERRLSVDNQPYARALERLREIAYDNFANQHSIIGSMDDLDNATLADVQAFFRTYYAPNNAILAVAGDYDEATAREWIERYFADIPSQPAPPAVDVSEPEREERREVFHDALASVPAVAVCWKIPPRGTLENDALQIAADLLADGRASRLYQRLIKQEQIAVSVSGGVEARPAPSLFRLFVLHHPTAEPARVEEAFYEEIQKLAQEGVSERELERVRAQLLAQRWSDNLYYGMQSPLGRALGLAYFAAFEGDPDGVNRALERLLAITPDDVQHAVQQYLHTTRNRTVMHIHAGAAQGTLTDG
;
A
#
# COMPACT_ATOMS: atom_id res chain seq x y z
N GLY A 1 27.79 -12.28 4.33
CA GLY A 1 26.65 -12.24 3.41
C GLY A 1 25.37 -11.94 4.16
N GLY A 2 24.75 -10.83 3.85
CA GLY A 2 23.48 -10.42 4.41
C GLY A 2 22.84 -9.40 3.49
N VAL A 3 21.54 -9.12 3.71
CA VAL A 3 20.78 -8.07 3.02
C VAL A 3 20.31 -7.09 4.08
N LEU A 4 20.48 -5.81 3.82
CA LEU A 4 19.91 -4.72 4.61
C LEU A 4 19.15 -3.78 3.67
N ASN A 5 18.01 -3.29 4.15
CA ASN A 5 17.23 -2.31 3.41
C ASN A 5 16.25 -1.60 4.36
N GLY A 6 15.52 -0.64 3.83
CA GLY A 6 14.41 0.01 4.48
C GLY A 6 13.35 0.42 3.47
N PHE A 7 12.13 0.60 3.94
CA PHE A 7 11.05 1.14 3.15
C PHE A 7 10.15 2.03 3.99
N THR A 8 9.48 2.96 3.35
CA THR A 8 8.46 3.81 3.96
C THR A 8 7.12 3.55 3.29
N SER A 9 6.09 3.43 4.12
CA SER A 9 4.69 3.45 3.71
C SER A 9 4.00 4.70 4.27
N TYR A 10 2.69 4.83 4.08
CA TYR A 10 1.93 5.96 4.62
C TYR A 10 1.91 6.01 6.16
N ASP A 11 2.07 4.86 6.81
CA ASP A 11 1.83 4.75 8.25
C ASP A 11 3.07 4.31 9.04
N LEU A 12 4.13 3.82 8.36
CA LEU A 12 5.36 3.37 9.01
C LEU A 12 6.59 3.51 8.12
N THR A 13 7.75 3.56 8.77
CA THR A 13 9.05 3.26 8.15
C THR A 13 9.61 1.99 8.81
N ALA A 14 10.06 1.06 8.01
CA ALA A 14 10.69 -0.18 8.47
C ALA A 14 12.13 -0.27 7.95
N TYR A 15 13.03 -0.66 8.85
CA TYR A 15 14.39 -1.06 8.52
C TYR A 15 14.54 -2.52 8.84
N PHE A 16 15.33 -3.23 8.06
CA PHE A 16 15.52 -4.66 8.30
C PHE A 16 16.89 -5.15 7.83
N GLU A 17 17.38 -6.14 8.54
CA GLU A 17 18.54 -6.93 8.18
C GLU A 17 18.17 -8.41 8.10
N LEU A 18 18.55 -9.05 7.01
CA LEU A 18 18.52 -10.50 6.86
C LEU A 18 19.97 -11.00 6.92
N LEU A 19 20.34 -11.58 8.04
CA LEU A 19 21.73 -11.92 8.38
C LEU A 19 21.84 -13.41 8.72
N PRO A 20 23.03 -14.02 8.57
CA PRO A 20 23.32 -15.30 9.23
C PRO A 20 23.09 -15.20 10.74
N ALA A 21 22.54 -16.24 11.37
CA ALA A 21 22.22 -16.26 12.81
C ALA A 21 23.38 -15.79 13.71
N SER A 22 24.62 -16.18 13.36
CA SER A 22 25.84 -15.77 14.07
C SER A 22 26.13 -14.26 14.01
N LYS A 23 25.41 -13.50 13.20
CA LYS A 23 25.55 -12.05 13.02
C LYS A 23 24.41 -11.23 13.65
N LEU A 24 23.55 -11.87 14.43
CA LEU A 24 22.51 -11.17 15.18
C LEU A 24 23.04 -9.97 15.98
N PRO A 25 24.16 -10.09 16.75
CA PRO A 25 24.69 -8.94 17.48
C PRO A 25 25.06 -7.75 16.58
N LEU A 26 25.50 -8.01 15.34
CA LEU A 26 25.81 -6.95 14.37
C LEU A 26 24.55 -6.22 13.91
N GLY A 27 23.46 -6.95 13.59
CA GLY A 27 22.20 -6.33 13.23
C GLY A 27 21.64 -5.46 14.36
N LEU A 28 21.61 -6.00 15.57
CA LEU A 28 21.15 -5.25 16.74
C LEU A 28 22.01 -4.00 17.01
N TRP A 29 23.32 -4.11 16.82
CA TRP A 29 24.21 -2.96 16.95
C TRP A 29 23.93 -1.90 15.88
N LEU A 30 23.76 -2.28 14.61
CA LEU A 30 23.47 -1.34 13.52
C LEU A 30 22.19 -0.54 13.78
N GLU A 31 21.12 -1.20 14.21
CA GLU A 31 19.86 -0.51 14.48
C GLU A 31 19.92 0.37 15.73
N SER A 32 20.64 -0.07 16.77
CA SER A 32 20.85 0.76 17.95
C SER A 32 21.71 2.00 17.64
N ASP A 33 22.73 1.86 16.80
CA ASP A 33 23.58 2.97 16.37
C ASP A 33 22.79 3.96 15.48
N ARG A 34 21.97 3.47 14.56
CA ARG A 34 21.04 4.29 13.77
C ARG A 34 20.14 5.14 14.67
N MET A 35 19.59 4.55 15.73
CA MET A 35 18.70 5.24 16.66
C MET A 35 19.44 6.25 17.55
N ARG A 36 20.69 5.95 17.94
CA ARG A 36 21.50 6.76 18.87
C ARG A 36 22.28 7.87 18.18
N SER A 37 22.91 7.56 17.05
CA SER A 37 24.07 8.31 16.55
C SER A 37 23.98 8.71 15.09
N LEU A 38 22.81 8.62 14.46
CA LEU A 38 22.65 9.00 13.05
C LEU A 38 23.12 10.45 12.82
N GLN A 39 24.14 10.60 11.98
CA GLN A 39 24.66 11.91 11.61
C GLN A 39 23.76 12.60 10.58
N VAL A 40 22.93 13.50 11.07
CA VAL A 40 22.12 14.38 10.21
C VAL A 40 22.86 15.69 10.00
N SER A 41 23.67 15.77 8.93
CA SER A 41 24.47 16.94 8.55
C SER A 41 23.91 17.56 7.24
N GLN A 42 24.31 18.81 6.96
CA GLN A 42 23.91 19.48 5.71
C GLN A 42 24.41 18.71 4.48
N GLU A 43 25.66 18.24 4.51
CA GLU A 43 26.24 17.46 3.42
C GLU A 43 25.44 16.18 3.14
N ASN A 44 25.08 15.44 4.20
CA ASN A 44 24.30 14.21 4.08
C ASN A 44 22.88 14.52 3.55
N LEU A 45 22.26 15.61 4.02
CA LEU A 45 20.95 16.06 3.53
C LEU A 45 21.01 16.38 2.03
N ASP A 46 21.99 17.14 1.57
CA ASP A 46 22.09 17.53 0.18
C ASP A 46 22.34 16.33 -0.73
N ASN A 47 23.18 15.39 -0.29
CA ASN A 47 23.40 14.13 -1.00
C ASN A 47 22.13 13.28 -1.08
N GLN A 48 21.43 13.08 0.05
CA GLN A 48 20.20 12.29 0.08
C GLN A 48 19.06 12.96 -0.68
N ARG A 49 18.95 14.28 -0.62
CA ARG A 49 17.98 15.03 -1.44
C ARG A 49 18.17 14.75 -2.93
N ALA A 50 19.40 14.75 -3.42
CA ALA A 50 19.70 14.44 -4.81
C ALA A 50 19.28 12.99 -5.16
N VAL A 51 19.56 12.02 -4.27
CA VAL A 51 19.18 10.62 -4.45
C VAL A 51 17.66 10.47 -4.49
N VAL A 52 16.93 11.05 -3.53
CA VAL A 52 15.45 10.93 -3.45
C VAL A 52 14.78 11.63 -4.62
N LYS A 53 15.32 12.76 -5.09
CA LYS A 53 14.81 13.42 -6.31
C LYS A 53 14.98 12.53 -7.55
N GLU A 54 16.09 11.81 -7.66
CA GLU A 54 16.27 10.86 -8.76
C GLU A 54 15.35 9.64 -8.61
N GLU A 55 15.18 9.14 -7.40
CA GLU A 55 14.22 8.08 -7.11
C GLU A 55 12.79 8.49 -7.50
N ARG A 56 12.37 9.73 -7.17
CA ARG A 56 11.07 10.25 -7.60
C ARG A 56 10.94 10.29 -9.12
N ARG A 57 11.98 10.76 -9.84
CA ARG A 57 11.97 10.73 -11.31
C ARG A 57 11.79 9.31 -11.85
N LEU A 58 12.53 8.34 -11.30
CA LEU A 58 12.51 6.96 -11.77
C LEU A 58 11.22 6.23 -11.40
N SER A 59 10.65 6.48 -10.22
CA SER A 59 9.49 5.74 -9.70
C SER A 59 8.15 6.41 -9.97
N VAL A 60 8.12 7.73 -10.20
CA VAL A 60 6.88 8.48 -10.37
C VAL A 60 6.90 9.28 -11.68
N ASP A 61 7.84 10.24 -11.84
CA ASP A 61 7.73 11.23 -12.90
C ASP A 61 7.96 10.65 -14.29
N ASN A 62 8.80 9.60 -14.43
CA ASN A 62 9.10 8.90 -15.67
C ASN A 62 8.35 7.57 -15.84
N GLN A 63 7.38 7.29 -14.96
CA GLN A 63 6.56 6.07 -15.06
C GLN A 63 5.17 6.41 -15.59
N PRO A 64 4.69 5.69 -16.63
CA PRO A 64 3.32 5.87 -17.10
C PRO A 64 2.33 5.56 -15.96
N TYR A 65 1.26 6.34 -15.89
CA TYR A 65 0.17 6.27 -14.90
C TYR A 65 0.56 6.63 -13.45
N ALA A 66 1.82 6.67 -13.05
CA ALA A 66 2.20 6.88 -11.66
C ALA A 66 1.73 8.25 -11.14
N ARG A 67 1.92 9.32 -11.91
CA ARG A 67 1.41 10.67 -11.56
C ARG A 67 -0.12 10.74 -11.53
N ALA A 68 -0.78 10.01 -12.42
CA ALA A 68 -2.23 9.94 -12.43
C ALA A 68 -2.75 9.24 -11.17
N LEU A 69 -2.12 8.15 -10.73
CA LEU A 69 -2.49 7.43 -9.52
C LEU A 69 -2.16 8.22 -8.24
N GLU A 70 -1.04 8.96 -8.22
CA GLU A 70 -0.73 9.93 -7.16
C GLU A 70 -1.83 11.01 -7.09
N ARG A 71 -2.21 11.59 -8.23
CA ARG A 71 -3.28 12.57 -8.33
C ARG A 71 -4.67 12.01 -7.93
N LEU A 72 -4.98 10.78 -8.32
CA LEU A 72 -6.20 10.10 -7.89
C LEU A 72 -6.29 10.04 -6.36
N ARG A 73 -5.19 9.71 -5.69
CA ARG A 73 -5.11 9.69 -4.23
C ARG A 73 -5.32 11.09 -3.64
N GLU A 74 -4.64 12.10 -4.17
CA GLU A 74 -4.79 13.49 -3.71
C GLU A 74 -6.24 13.95 -3.73
N ILE A 75 -6.98 13.63 -4.80
CA ILE A 75 -8.39 14.02 -4.90
C ILE A 75 -9.34 13.04 -4.19
N ALA A 76 -8.89 11.85 -3.79
CA ALA A 76 -9.68 10.91 -3.02
C ALA A 76 -9.81 11.31 -1.54
N TYR A 77 -8.84 12.00 -0.99
CA TYR A 77 -8.84 12.45 0.40
C TYR A 77 -8.95 13.99 0.52
N ASP A 78 -9.33 14.46 1.70
CA ASP A 78 -9.34 15.88 2.06
C ASP A 78 -8.26 16.20 3.08
N ASN A 79 -7.96 15.27 3.96
CA ASN A 79 -6.96 15.44 4.99
C ASN A 79 -5.56 15.23 4.40
N PHE A 80 -4.68 16.22 4.56
CA PHE A 80 -3.31 16.15 4.08
C PHE A 80 -2.56 14.91 4.57
N ALA A 81 -2.82 14.46 5.81
CA ALA A 81 -2.20 13.26 6.38
C ALA A 81 -2.49 11.98 5.56
N ASN A 82 -3.62 11.92 4.84
CA ASN A 82 -3.99 10.80 3.99
C ASN A 82 -3.67 11.04 2.51
N GLN A 83 -3.63 12.30 2.11
CA GLN A 83 -3.58 12.77 0.73
C GLN A 83 -2.16 12.75 0.15
N HIS A 84 -1.17 13.20 0.93
CA HIS A 84 0.18 13.47 0.44
C HIS A 84 0.91 12.22 -0.06
N SER A 85 1.81 12.42 -1.01
CA SER A 85 2.69 11.37 -1.53
C SER A 85 3.77 10.99 -0.50
N ILE A 86 4.13 9.72 -0.44
CA ILE A 86 5.18 9.22 0.48
C ILE A 86 6.54 9.85 0.12
N ILE A 87 6.86 9.94 -1.17
CA ILE A 87 8.15 10.47 -1.62
C ILE A 87 8.18 12.00 -1.61
N GLY A 88 7.02 12.67 -1.48
CA GLY A 88 6.88 14.12 -1.57
C GLY A 88 6.98 14.67 -2.99
N SER A 89 6.73 15.97 -3.16
CA SER A 89 6.95 16.67 -4.43
C SER A 89 8.41 17.09 -4.58
N MET A 90 8.81 17.51 -5.80
CA MET A 90 10.14 18.10 -6.01
C MET A 90 10.32 19.35 -5.15
N ASP A 91 9.25 20.16 -4.99
CA ASP A 91 9.27 21.38 -4.18
C ASP A 91 9.41 21.07 -2.69
N ASP A 92 8.73 20.01 -2.17
CA ASP A 92 8.90 19.56 -0.80
C ASP A 92 10.35 19.14 -0.53
N LEU A 93 10.93 18.38 -1.45
CA LEU A 93 12.32 17.94 -1.34
C LEU A 93 13.32 19.11 -1.38
N ASP A 94 13.06 20.13 -2.20
CA ASP A 94 13.91 21.31 -2.28
C ASP A 94 13.79 22.22 -1.04
N ASN A 95 12.60 22.31 -0.47
CA ASN A 95 12.31 23.15 0.70
C ASN A 95 12.69 22.50 2.03
N ALA A 96 12.87 21.16 2.10
CA ALA A 96 13.25 20.48 3.32
C ALA A 96 14.58 20.99 3.88
N THR A 97 14.58 21.45 5.13
CA THR A 97 15.78 22.00 5.77
C THR A 97 16.45 20.97 6.69
N LEU A 98 17.71 21.20 7.03
CA LEU A 98 18.41 20.39 8.03
C LEU A 98 17.67 20.38 9.37
N ALA A 99 17.11 21.52 9.76
CA ALA A 99 16.34 21.64 11.02
C ALA A 99 15.09 20.75 11.01
N ASP A 100 14.38 20.66 9.87
CA ASP A 100 13.19 19.81 9.73
C ASP A 100 13.57 18.32 9.88
N VAL A 101 14.64 17.89 9.19
CA VAL A 101 15.10 16.50 9.27
C VAL A 101 15.57 16.14 10.68
N GLN A 102 16.31 17.04 11.34
CA GLN A 102 16.73 16.84 12.72
C GLN A 102 15.56 16.82 13.71
N ALA A 103 14.55 17.67 13.50
CA ALA A 103 13.35 17.69 14.33
C ALA A 103 12.54 16.39 14.14
N PHE A 104 12.37 15.94 12.90
CA PHE A 104 11.70 14.68 12.57
C PHE A 104 12.41 13.50 13.22
N PHE A 105 13.74 13.41 13.10
CA PHE A 105 14.52 12.34 13.70
C PHE A 105 14.34 12.31 15.21
N ARG A 106 14.50 13.44 15.90
CA ARG A 106 14.28 13.54 17.35
C ARG A 106 12.89 13.14 17.79
N THR A 107 11.88 13.45 17.00
CA THR A 107 10.47 13.17 17.35
C THR A 107 10.11 11.71 17.17
N TYR A 108 10.57 11.07 16.09
CA TYR A 108 10.05 9.77 15.68
C TYR A 108 11.04 8.62 15.89
N TYR A 109 12.36 8.88 15.94
CA TYR A 109 13.39 7.84 16.07
C TYR A 109 13.82 7.66 17.54
N ALA A 110 12.89 7.14 18.34
CA ALA A 110 13.13 6.86 19.75
C ALA A 110 12.70 5.43 20.11
N PRO A 111 13.35 4.78 21.13
CA PRO A 111 13.02 3.40 21.50
C PRO A 111 11.55 3.18 21.85
N ASN A 112 10.92 4.17 22.47
CA ASN A 112 9.52 4.12 22.85
C ASN A 112 8.52 4.40 21.69
N ASN A 113 9.01 4.68 20.49
CA ASN A 113 8.24 4.82 19.24
C ASN A 113 8.65 3.77 18.19
N ALA A 114 9.35 2.71 18.61
CA ALA A 114 9.82 1.67 17.72
C ALA A 114 9.39 0.29 18.20
N ILE A 115 9.17 -0.61 17.25
CA ILE A 115 8.96 -2.03 17.50
C ILE A 115 10.17 -2.78 16.94
N LEU A 116 10.88 -3.49 17.80
CA LEU A 116 11.94 -4.39 17.40
C LEU A 116 11.39 -5.82 17.30
N ALA A 117 11.48 -6.41 16.12
CA ALA A 117 11.11 -7.80 15.89
C ALA A 117 12.32 -8.61 15.42
N VAL A 118 12.57 -9.73 16.06
CA VAL A 118 13.64 -10.68 15.73
C VAL A 118 12.99 -12.02 15.38
N ALA A 119 13.28 -12.55 14.20
CA ALA A 119 12.79 -13.85 13.77
C ALA A 119 13.90 -14.67 13.12
N GLY A 120 14.01 -15.94 13.46
CA GLY A 120 15.03 -16.85 12.90
C GLY A 120 15.55 -17.83 13.91
N ASP A 121 16.75 -18.31 13.68
CA ASP A 121 17.47 -19.25 14.55
C ASP A 121 18.39 -18.48 15.50
N TYR A 122 17.97 -18.33 16.75
CA TYR A 122 18.74 -17.65 17.81
C TYR A 122 18.38 -18.21 19.19
N ASP A 123 19.34 -18.08 20.13
CA ASP A 123 19.08 -18.32 21.53
C ASP A 123 18.41 -17.09 22.17
N GLU A 124 17.25 -17.28 22.78
CA GLU A 124 16.44 -16.17 23.31
C GLU A 124 17.13 -15.42 24.44
N ALA A 125 17.81 -16.13 25.36
CA ALA A 125 18.49 -15.49 26.49
C ALA A 125 19.64 -14.60 26.00
N THR A 126 20.44 -15.13 25.09
CA THR A 126 21.54 -14.39 24.45
C THR A 126 21.05 -13.20 23.64
N ALA A 127 19.95 -13.37 22.90
CA ALA A 127 19.36 -12.27 22.14
C ALA A 127 18.88 -11.13 23.06
N ARG A 128 18.24 -11.45 24.19
CA ARG A 128 17.82 -10.47 25.22
C ARG A 128 19.00 -9.72 25.81
N GLU A 129 20.13 -10.41 26.14
CA GLU A 129 21.33 -9.78 26.62
C GLU A 129 21.90 -8.77 25.60
N TRP A 130 21.92 -9.12 24.30
CA TRP A 130 22.36 -8.21 23.25
C TRP A 130 21.43 -7.01 23.07
N ILE A 131 20.13 -7.22 23.12
CA ILE A 131 19.13 -6.14 23.02
C ILE A 131 19.33 -5.18 24.20
N GLU A 132 19.41 -5.68 25.43
CA GLU A 132 19.63 -4.85 26.60
C GLU A 132 20.96 -4.08 26.50
N ARG A 133 22.02 -4.76 26.09
CA ARG A 133 23.36 -4.15 25.94
C ARG A 133 23.38 -3.00 24.94
N TYR A 134 22.65 -3.11 23.84
CA TYR A 134 22.72 -2.12 22.76
C TYR A 134 21.65 -1.03 22.86
N PHE A 135 20.50 -1.31 23.44
CA PHE A 135 19.37 -0.36 23.42
C PHE A 135 19.04 0.25 24.79
N ALA A 136 19.41 -0.36 25.91
CA ALA A 136 18.94 0.06 27.24
C ALA A 136 19.37 1.48 27.64
N ASP A 137 20.48 1.99 27.13
CA ASP A 137 20.99 3.34 27.43
C ASP A 137 20.47 4.42 26.46
N ILE A 138 19.67 4.06 25.44
CA ILE A 138 19.07 5.03 24.53
C ILE A 138 17.86 5.68 25.23
N PRO A 139 17.85 7.01 25.42
CA PRO A 139 16.80 7.66 26.19
C PRO A 139 15.47 7.65 25.42
N SER A 140 14.38 7.44 26.16
CA SER A 140 13.04 7.67 25.66
C SER A 140 12.82 9.14 25.35
N GLN A 141 11.95 9.43 24.40
CA GLN A 141 11.51 10.76 24.01
C GLN A 141 10.02 10.95 24.34
N PRO A 142 9.50 12.17 24.40
CA PRO A 142 8.06 12.39 24.42
C PRO A 142 7.39 11.66 23.25
N ALA A 143 6.22 11.06 23.50
CA ALA A 143 5.48 10.39 22.45
C ALA A 143 5.20 11.37 21.28
N PRO A 144 5.32 10.93 20.02
CA PRO A 144 4.95 11.76 18.90
C PRO A 144 3.51 12.27 19.00
N PRO A 145 3.22 13.47 18.48
CA PRO A 145 1.86 13.98 18.48
C PRO A 145 0.94 13.05 17.67
N ALA A 146 -0.28 12.85 18.17
CA ALA A 146 -1.30 12.11 17.42
C ALA A 146 -1.63 12.84 16.12
N VAL A 147 -1.68 12.11 15.03
CA VAL A 147 -2.07 12.63 13.71
C VAL A 147 -3.56 12.45 13.53
N ASP A 148 -4.28 13.54 13.23
CA ASP A 148 -5.68 13.44 12.82
C ASP A 148 -5.74 12.90 11.38
N VAL A 149 -6.29 11.70 11.24
CA VAL A 149 -6.49 11.02 9.95
C VAL A 149 -7.96 10.96 9.56
N SER A 150 -8.83 11.70 10.25
CA SER A 150 -10.26 11.73 9.96
C SER A 150 -10.54 12.26 8.55
N GLU A 151 -11.58 11.73 7.93
CA GLU A 151 -12.02 12.13 6.59
C GLU A 151 -13.51 12.43 6.57
N PRO A 152 -13.91 13.54 5.96
CA PRO A 152 -15.33 13.80 5.76
C PRO A 152 -15.92 12.85 4.72
N GLU A 153 -17.20 12.52 4.87
CA GLU A 153 -17.98 11.98 3.75
C GLU A 153 -18.21 13.06 2.71
N ARG A 154 -18.20 12.67 1.44
CA ARG A 154 -18.45 13.60 0.34
C ARG A 154 -19.04 12.94 -0.89
N GLU A 155 -19.53 13.79 -1.78
CA GLU A 155 -20.00 13.39 -3.09
C GLU A 155 -18.83 12.97 -4.01
N GLU A 156 -19.18 12.34 -5.12
CA GLU A 156 -18.22 11.90 -6.14
C GLU A 156 -17.32 13.04 -6.64
N ARG A 157 -16.06 12.75 -6.83
CA ARG A 157 -15.11 13.60 -7.55
C ARG A 157 -14.70 12.94 -8.86
N ARG A 158 -14.54 13.75 -9.89
CA ARG A 158 -14.14 13.28 -11.23
C ARG A 158 -13.06 14.19 -11.80
N GLU A 159 -12.05 13.58 -12.41
CA GLU A 159 -10.98 14.31 -13.09
C GLU A 159 -10.57 13.57 -14.37
N VAL A 160 -10.14 14.33 -15.37
CA VAL A 160 -9.47 13.80 -16.57
C VAL A 160 -8.00 14.14 -16.45
N PHE A 161 -7.16 13.12 -16.55
CA PHE A 161 -5.71 13.27 -16.50
C PHE A 161 -5.09 12.95 -17.86
N HIS A 162 -4.19 13.81 -18.33
CA HIS A 162 -3.44 13.59 -19.57
C HIS A 162 -2.04 13.10 -19.22
N ASP A 163 -1.76 11.84 -19.51
CA ASP A 163 -0.45 11.23 -19.28
C ASP A 163 0.30 11.07 -20.60
N ALA A 164 1.32 11.91 -20.78
CA ALA A 164 2.15 11.90 -21.98
C ALA A 164 3.01 10.63 -22.12
N LEU A 165 3.23 9.90 -21.02
CA LEU A 165 4.03 8.67 -21.00
C LEU A 165 3.18 7.43 -21.24
N ALA A 166 1.88 7.51 -21.00
CA ALA A 166 0.98 6.41 -21.22
C ALA A 166 0.78 6.13 -22.71
N SER A 167 0.97 4.89 -23.12
CA SER A 167 0.70 4.43 -24.49
C SER A 167 -0.73 3.93 -24.71
N VAL A 168 -1.46 3.65 -23.62
CA VAL A 168 -2.80 3.10 -23.61
C VAL A 168 -3.65 3.89 -22.62
N PRO A 169 -4.89 4.30 -22.96
CA PRO A 169 -5.74 5.00 -22.01
C PRO A 169 -6.19 4.09 -20.87
N ALA A 170 -6.57 4.70 -19.74
CA ALA A 170 -7.02 3.97 -18.56
C ALA A 170 -8.23 4.64 -17.89
N VAL A 171 -8.97 3.83 -17.12
CA VAL A 171 -9.96 4.29 -16.15
C VAL A 171 -9.55 3.80 -14.77
N ALA A 172 -9.46 4.73 -13.83
CA ALA A 172 -9.18 4.47 -12.43
C ALA A 172 -10.38 4.95 -11.58
N VAL A 173 -10.82 4.10 -10.66
CA VAL A 173 -11.88 4.45 -9.72
C VAL A 173 -11.46 4.01 -8.33
N CYS A 174 -11.69 4.85 -7.33
CA CYS A 174 -11.49 4.45 -5.93
C CYS A 174 -12.64 4.94 -5.04
N TRP A 175 -12.79 4.27 -3.91
CA TRP A 175 -13.72 4.63 -2.83
C TRP A 175 -12.95 4.70 -1.52
N LYS A 176 -13.25 5.72 -0.69
CA LYS A 176 -12.84 5.67 0.71
C LYS A 176 -13.67 4.63 1.44
N ILE A 177 -13.00 3.76 2.15
CA ILE A 177 -13.59 2.64 2.89
C ILE A 177 -13.06 2.61 4.33
N PRO A 178 -13.68 1.84 5.24
CA PRO A 178 -13.21 1.71 6.61
C PRO A 178 -11.75 1.28 6.73
N PRO A 179 -11.11 1.59 7.86
CA PRO A 179 -9.73 1.21 8.10
C PRO A 179 -9.56 -0.31 8.21
N ARG A 180 -8.31 -0.75 8.04
CA ARG A 180 -7.88 -2.13 8.25
C ARG A 180 -8.31 -2.67 9.62
N GLY A 181 -8.60 -3.95 9.68
CA GLY A 181 -9.01 -4.64 10.91
C GLY A 181 -10.52 -4.57 11.21
N THR A 182 -11.29 -3.88 10.36
CA THR A 182 -12.75 -3.92 10.40
C THR A 182 -13.29 -5.05 9.53
N LEU A 183 -14.46 -5.58 9.89
CA LEU A 183 -15.14 -6.63 9.10
C LEU A 183 -15.39 -6.15 7.66
N GLU A 184 -15.80 -4.91 7.51
CA GLU A 184 -16.08 -4.30 6.21
C GLU A 184 -14.84 -4.19 5.34
N ASN A 185 -13.68 -3.84 5.91
CA ASN A 185 -12.41 -3.80 5.16
C ASN A 185 -12.02 -5.20 4.68
N ASP A 186 -12.11 -6.21 5.55
CA ASP A 186 -11.81 -7.61 5.20
C ASP A 186 -12.80 -8.13 4.13
N ALA A 187 -14.09 -7.82 4.23
CA ALA A 187 -15.09 -8.17 3.23
C ALA A 187 -14.86 -7.48 1.88
N LEU A 188 -14.45 -6.20 1.89
CA LEU A 188 -14.11 -5.45 0.68
C LEU A 188 -12.79 -5.93 0.05
N GLN A 189 -11.86 -6.49 0.81
CA GLN A 189 -10.70 -7.17 0.24
C GLN A 189 -11.15 -8.38 -0.61
N ILE A 190 -12.05 -9.21 -0.07
CA ILE A 190 -12.65 -10.33 -0.82
C ILE A 190 -13.39 -9.83 -2.07
N ALA A 191 -14.14 -8.72 -1.95
CA ALA A 191 -14.83 -8.12 -3.10
C ALA A 191 -13.86 -7.65 -4.20
N ALA A 192 -12.70 -7.09 -3.83
CA ALA A 192 -11.67 -6.69 -4.78
C ALA A 192 -11.10 -7.90 -5.55
N ASP A 193 -10.84 -9.00 -4.85
CA ASP A 193 -10.32 -10.23 -5.45
C ASP A 193 -11.38 -10.86 -6.40
N LEU A 194 -12.65 -10.83 -6.02
CA LEU A 194 -13.75 -11.29 -6.87
C LEU A 194 -13.88 -10.45 -8.14
N LEU A 195 -13.75 -9.13 -8.01
CA LEU A 195 -13.96 -8.20 -9.11
C LEU A 195 -12.77 -8.12 -10.05
N ALA A 196 -11.54 -8.11 -9.53
CA ALA A 196 -10.39 -7.67 -10.31
C ALA A 196 -9.13 -8.56 -10.21
N ASP A 197 -9.05 -9.55 -9.30
CA ASP A 197 -7.85 -10.38 -9.18
C ASP A 197 -7.92 -11.65 -10.04
N GLY A 198 -6.92 -11.77 -10.92
CA GLY A 198 -6.73 -12.95 -11.76
C GLY A 198 -7.75 -13.11 -12.90
N ARG A 199 -7.51 -14.15 -13.71
CA ARG A 199 -8.27 -14.40 -14.94
C ARG A 199 -9.72 -14.83 -14.71
N ALA A 200 -10.05 -15.29 -13.53
CA ALA A 200 -11.41 -15.72 -13.16
C ALA A 200 -12.26 -14.60 -12.52
N SER A 201 -11.68 -13.40 -12.36
CA SER A 201 -12.39 -12.26 -11.79
C SER A 201 -13.47 -11.74 -12.75
N ARG A 202 -14.54 -11.14 -12.17
CA ARG A 202 -15.72 -10.73 -12.93
C ARG A 202 -15.38 -9.71 -14.02
N LEU A 203 -14.59 -8.69 -13.68
CA LEU A 203 -14.18 -7.64 -14.63
C LEU A 203 -13.23 -8.18 -15.71
N TYR A 204 -12.33 -9.11 -15.38
CA TYR A 204 -11.49 -9.74 -16.40
C TYR A 204 -12.34 -10.52 -17.41
N GLN A 205 -13.27 -11.35 -16.91
CA GLN A 205 -14.15 -12.12 -17.80
C GLN A 205 -15.00 -11.22 -18.68
N ARG A 206 -15.52 -10.14 -18.14
CA ARG A 206 -16.34 -9.21 -18.87
C ARG A 206 -15.57 -8.37 -19.86
N LEU A 207 -14.62 -7.57 -19.39
CA LEU A 207 -13.94 -6.54 -20.18
C LEU A 207 -12.92 -7.10 -21.17
N ILE A 208 -12.22 -8.20 -20.79
CA ILE A 208 -11.17 -8.78 -21.62
C ILE A 208 -11.70 -9.94 -22.46
N LYS A 209 -12.54 -10.84 -21.90
CA LYS A 209 -12.97 -12.04 -22.60
C LYS A 209 -14.23 -11.84 -23.41
N GLN A 210 -15.24 -11.16 -22.88
CA GLN A 210 -16.55 -11.00 -23.51
C GLN A 210 -16.61 -9.75 -24.39
N GLU A 211 -16.38 -8.58 -23.80
CA GLU A 211 -16.50 -7.30 -24.52
C GLU A 211 -15.24 -6.95 -25.32
N GLN A 212 -14.09 -7.47 -24.97
CA GLN A 212 -12.79 -7.25 -25.62
C GLN A 212 -12.43 -5.76 -25.75
N ILE A 213 -12.76 -4.97 -24.73
CA ILE A 213 -12.51 -3.51 -24.70
C ILE A 213 -11.35 -3.15 -23.77
N ALA A 214 -10.82 -4.09 -22.99
CA ALA A 214 -9.71 -3.85 -22.09
C ALA A 214 -8.49 -4.72 -22.37
N VAL A 215 -7.33 -4.19 -22.02
CA VAL A 215 -6.00 -4.85 -22.11
C VAL A 215 -5.67 -5.51 -20.78
N SER A 216 -5.93 -4.83 -19.68
CA SER A 216 -5.70 -5.35 -18.33
C SER A 216 -6.71 -4.80 -17.34
N VAL A 217 -6.95 -5.58 -16.29
CA VAL A 217 -7.78 -5.23 -15.15
C VAL A 217 -6.98 -5.52 -13.90
N SER A 218 -6.98 -4.60 -12.97
CA SER A 218 -6.43 -4.76 -11.63
C SER A 218 -7.28 -4.02 -10.60
N GLY A 219 -7.20 -4.45 -9.36
CA GLY A 219 -7.91 -3.82 -8.26
C GLY A 219 -7.41 -4.38 -6.93
N GLY A 220 -7.80 -3.74 -5.85
CA GLY A 220 -7.41 -4.14 -4.51
C GLY A 220 -7.82 -3.14 -3.45
N VAL A 221 -7.60 -3.49 -2.22
CA VAL A 221 -7.75 -2.61 -1.07
C VAL A 221 -6.37 -2.16 -0.62
N GLU A 222 -6.17 -0.86 -0.58
CA GLU A 222 -5.04 -0.24 0.11
C GLU A 222 -5.42 -0.10 1.59
N ALA A 223 -5.23 -1.19 2.34
CA ALA A 223 -5.63 -1.28 3.73
C ALA A 223 -4.67 -0.52 4.64
N ARG A 224 -5.21 0.44 5.41
CA ARG A 224 -4.47 1.31 6.33
C ARG A 224 -5.10 1.32 7.72
N PRO A 225 -4.35 1.68 8.79
CA PRO A 225 -4.92 2.03 10.09
C PRO A 225 -5.84 3.26 10.03
N ALA A 226 -5.69 4.10 9.01
CA ALA A 226 -6.52 5.25 8.63
C ALA A 226 -7.59 4.83 7.61
N PRO A 227 -8.49 5.74 7.17
CA PRO A 227 -9.40 5.45 6.07
C PRO A 227 -8.66 4.88 4.86
N SER A 228 -9.10 3.71 4.43
CA SER A 228 -8.50 2.91 3.36
C SER A 228 -9.08 3.29 1.99
N LEU A 229 -8.46 2.79 0.90
CA LEU A 229 -9.00 2.93 -0.46
C LEU A 229 -9.28 1.55 -1.07
N PHE A 230 -10.49 1.36 -1.55
CA PHE A 230 -10.80 0.33 -2.54
C PHE A 230 -10.52 0.90 -3.91
N ARG A 231 -9.77 0.21 -4.76
CA ARG A 231 -9.35 0.72 -6.06
C ARG A 231 -9.62 -0.29 -7.17
N LEU A 232 -10.06 0.23 -8.34
CA LEU A 232 -10.12 -0.47 -9.61
C LEU A 232 -9.34 0.33 -10.65
N PHE A 233 -8.57 -0.37 -11.48
CA PHE A 233 -7.76 0.23 -12.53
C PHE A 233 -7.81 -0.66 -13.78
N VAL A 234 -8.19 -0.08 -14.90
CA VAL A 234 -8.29 -0.78 -16.18
C VAL A 234 -7.57 -0.02 -17.27
N LEU A 235 -6.65 -0.70 -17.94
CA LEU A 235 -6.14 -0.26 -19.25
C LEU A 235 -7.10 -0.73 -20.33
N HIS A 236 -7.61 0.19 -21.15
CA HIS A 236 -8.58 -0.14 -22.20
C HIS A 236 -8.05 0.17 -23.59
N HIS A 237 -8.65 -0.45 -24.59
CA HIS A 237 -8.29 -0.16 -25.98
C HIS A 237 -8.60 1.30 -26.34
N PRO A 238 -7.77 1.97 -27.16
CA PRO A 238 -7.99 3.37 -27.56
C PRO A 238 -9.33 3.59 -28.28
N THR A 239 -9.89 2.53 -28.85
CA THR A 239 -11.20 2.55 -29.53
C THR A 239 -12.39 2.36 -28.60
N ALA A 240 -12.15 2.02 -27.34
CA ALA A 240 -13.19 1.86 -26.34
C ALA A 240 -13.48 3.20 -25.66
N GLU A 241 -14.77 3.51 -25.50
CA GLU A 241 -15.18 4.69 -24.75
C GLU A 241 -14.91 4.50 -23.26
N PRO A 242 -14.19 5.42 -22.58
CA PRO A 242 -13.91 5.32 -21.15
C PRO A 242 -15.16 5.16 -20.28
N ALA A 243 -16.25 5.84 -20.67
CA ALA A 243 -17.53 5.74 -19.99
C ALA A 243 -18.11 4.31 -20.02
N ARG A 244 -17.91 3.56 -21.10
CA ARG A 244 -18.35 2.16 -21.19
C ARG A 244 -17.55 1.26 -20.25
N VAL A 245 -16.24 1.50 -20.13
CA VAL A 245 -15.38 0.77 -19.19
C VAL A 245 -15.82 1.04 -17.75
N GLU A 246 -16.07 2.30 -17.44
CA GLU A 246 -16.55 2.73 -16.12
C GLU A 246 -17.93 2.13 -15.79
N GLU A 247 -18.86 2.15 -16.75
CA GLU A 247 -20.19 1.55 -16.60
C GLU A 247 -20.09 0.06 -16.24
N ALA A 248 -19.17 -0.67 -16.87
CA ALA A 248 -18.95 -2.08 -16.56
C ALA A 248 -18.50 -2.31 -15.10
N PHE A 249 -17.74 -1.38 -14.51
CA PHE A 249 -17.41 -1.46 -13.08
C PHE A 249 -18.68 -1.42 -12.23
N TYR A 250 -19.54 -0.44 -12.49
CA TYR A 250 -20.74 -0.24 -11.68
C TYR A 250 -21.75 -1.36 -11.88
N GLU A 251 -21.88 -1.90 -13.09
CA GLU A 251 -22.76 -3.03 -13.34
C GLU A 251 -22.29 -4.30 -12.62
N GLU A 252 -20.97 -4.59 -12.56
CA GLU A 252 -20.47 -5.73 -11.81
C GLU A 252 -20.56 -5.51 -10.28
N ILE A 253 -20.32 -4.29 -9.81
CA ILE A 253 -20.56 -3.91 -8.41
C ILE A 253 -22.04 -4.03 -8.06
N GLN A 254 -22.93 -3.57 -8.94
CA GLN A 254 -24.38 -3.68 -8.76
C GLN A 254 -24.85 -5.14 -8.70
N LYS A 255 -24.34 -6.00 -9.58
CA LYS A 255 -24.63 -7.45 -9.51
C LYS A 255 -24.16 -8.04 -8.18
N LEU A 256 -22.94 -7.68 -7.76
CA LEU A 256 -22.40 -8.16 -6.48
C LEU A 256 -23.26 -7.67 -5.29
N ALA A 257 -23.75 -6.44 -5.34
CA ALA A 257 -24.64 -5.88 -4.33
C ALA A 257 -26.04 -6.51 -4.31
N GLN A 258 -26.59 -6.87 -5.47
CA GLN A 258 -27.95 -7.39 -5.60
C GLN A 258 -28.03 -8.91 -5.51
N GLU A 259 -27.14 -9.60 -6.21
CA GLU A 259 -27.15 -11.05 -6.35
C GLU A 259 -26.23 -11.76 -5.33
N GLY A 260 -25.29 -10.98 -4.74
CA GLY A 260 -24.31 -11.50 -3.79
C GLY A 260 -23.18 -12.27 -4.46
N VAL A 261 -22.55 -13.13 -3.66
CA VAL A 261 -21.42 -13.99 -4.02
C VAL A 261 -21.85 -15.45 -3.96
N SER A 262 -21.53 -16.21 -4.99
CA SER A 262 -21.73 -17.65 -4.95
C SER A 262 -20.64 -18.33 -4.07
N GLU A 263 -21.01 -19.42 -3.37
CA GLU A 263 -20.06 -20.22 -2.60
C GLU A 263 -18.82 -20.62 -3.43
N ARG A 264 -19.01 -20.97 -4.69
CA ARG A 264 -17.91 -21.33 -5.60
C ARG A 264 -16.94 -20.19 -5.83
N GLU A 265 -17.41 -18.94 -5.97
CA GLU A 265 -16.56 -17.77 -6.11
C GLU A 265 -15.79 -17.50 -4.81
N LEU A 266 -16.47 -17.59 -3.68
CA LEU A 266 -15.85 -17.37 -2.37
C LEU A 266 -14.80 -18.44 -2.06
N GLU A 267 -15.07 -19.72 -2.32
CA GLU A 267 -14.10 -20.81 -2.18
C GLU A 267 -12.86 -20.60 -3.06
N ARG A 268 -13.04 -20.10 -4.28
CA ARG A 268 -11.92 -19.75 -5.16
C ARG A 268 -11.04 -18.69 -4.53
N VAL A 269 -11.62 -17.60 -4.03
CA VAL A 269 -10.86 -16.51 -3.39
C VAL A 269 -10.18 -17.01 -2.11
N ARG A 270 -10.86 -17.78 -1.28
CA ARG A 270 -10.24 -18.41 -0.09
C ARG A 270 -9.04 -19.28 -0.44
N ALA A 271 -9.15 -20.07 -1.50
CA ALA A 271 -8.03 -20.90 -1.98
C ALA A 271 -6.86 -20.04 -2.49
N GLN A 272 -7.13 -18.91 -3.17
CA GLN A 272 -6.11 -17.97 -3.59
C GLN A 272 -5.40 -17.31 -2.39
N LEU A 273 -6.15 -16.82 -1.41
CA LEU A 273 -5.60 -16.22 -0.17
C LEU A 273 -4.70 -17.21 0.59
N LEU A 274 -5.14 -18.47 0.70
CA LEU A 274 -4.33 -19.55 1.29
C LEU A 274 -3.04 -19.77 0.50
N ALA A 275 -3.12 -19.82 -0.82
CA ALA A 275 -1.96 -20.01 -1.68
C ALA A 275 -0.99 -18.83 -1.58
N GLN A 276 -1.48 -17.60 -1.62
CA GLN A 276 -0.69 -16.38 -1.51
C GLN A 276 0.06 -16.31 -0.17
N ARG A 277 -0.61 -16.59 0.95
CA ARG A 277 0.05 -16.59 2.26
C ARG A 277 1.29 -17.49 2.32
N TRP A 278 1.26 -18.60 1.58
CA TRP A 278 2.36 -19.57 1.58
C TRP A 278 3.36 -19.36 0.43
N SER A 279 2.92 -18.79 -0.69
CA SER A 279 3.74 -18.64 -1.90
C SER A 279 4.34 -17.25 -2.07
N ASP A 280 3.84 -16.24 -1.37
CA ASP A 280 4.28 -14.88 -1.58
C ASP A 280 5.73 -14.68 -1.17
N ASN A 281 6.46 -14.40 -2.22
CA ASN A 281 7.77 -13.78 -2.24
C ASN A 281 8.73 -14.28 -1.14
N LEU A 282 9.80 -14.89 -1.56
CA LEU A 282 10.86 -15.48 -0.70
C LEU A 282 11.29 -14.57 0.46
N TYR A 283 11.05 -13.26 0.36
CA TYR A 283 11.44 -12.27 1.34
C TYR A 283 10.29 -11.80 2.26
N TYR A 284 9.05 -11.73 1.79
CA TYR A 284 7.93 -11.12 2.54
C TYR A 284 6.85 -12.13 2.97
N GLY A 285 6.88 -13.36 2.46
CA GLY A 285 5.95 -14.41 2.87
C GLY A 285 6.26 -14.90 4.29
N MET A 286 5.23 -15.40 4.99
CA MET A 286 5.34 -15.94 6.36
C MET A 286 6.30 -17.12 6.49
N GLN A 287 6.77 -17.69 5.41
CA GLN A 287 7.82 -18.72 5.40
C GLN A 287 9.22 -18.14 5.63
N SER A 288 9.42 -16.85 5.33
CA SER A 288 10.71 -16.19 5.54
C SER A 288 10.84 -15.60 6.95
N PRO A 289 12.03 -15.56 7.56
CA PRO A 289 12.25 -14.85 8.80
C PRO A 289 11.87 -13.36 8.71
N LEU A 290 12.18 -12.72 7.57
CA LEU A 290 11.83 -11.32 7.33
C LEU A 290 10.32 -11.08 7.32
N GLY A 291 9.56 -11.90 6.59
CA GLY A 291 8.10 -11.78 6.55
C GLY A 291 7.47 -11.97 7.92
N ARG A 292 7.99 -12.89 8.73
CA ARG A 292 7.54 -13.08 10.13
C ARG A 292 7.85 -11.85 10.98
N ALA A 293 9.09 -11.33 10.93
CA ALA A 293 9.48 -10.16 11.70
C ALA A 293 8.64 -8.93 11.33
N LEU A 294 8.47 -8.64 10.04
CA LEU A 294 7.64 -7.53 9.56
C LEU A 294 6.17 -7.70 9.95
N GLY A 295 5.61 -8.90 9.81
CA GLY A 295 4.24 -9.19 10.22
C GLY A 295 4.03 -8.97 11.73
N LEU A 296 4.87 -9.54 12.57
CA LEU A 296 4.81 -9.36 14.03
C LEU A 296 4.94 -7.87 14.41
N ALA A 297 5.90 -7.16 13.83
CA ALA A 297 6.10 -5.74 14.10
C ALA A 297 4.89 -4.89 13.69
N TYR A 298 4.32 -5.16 12.50
CA TYR A 298 3.14 -4.46 12.00
C TYR A 298 1.92 -4.62 12.93
N PHE A 299 1.60 -5.85 13.31
CA PHE A 299 0.47 -6.12 14.19
C PHE A 299 0.68 -5.58 15.61
N ALA A 300 1.92 -5.65 16.13
CA ALA A 300 2.26 -5.01 17.40
C ALA A 300 2.09 -3.49 17.35
N ALA A 301 2.52 -2.83 16.26
CA ALA A 301 2.44 -1.38 16.11
C ALA A 301 1.02 -0.85 15.97
N PHE A 302 0.16 -1.52 15.19
CA PHE A 302 -1.14 -0.98 14.79
C PHE A 302 -2.35 -1.66 15.46
N GLU A 303 -2.20 -2.90 15.90
CA GLU A 303 -3.28 -3.62 16.60
C GLU A 303 -2.95 -3.87 18.09
N GLY A 304 -1.74 -3.50 18.54
CA GLY A 304 -1.28 -3.71 19.90
C GLY A 304 -1.08 -5.20 20.28
N ASP A 305 -1.15 -6.09 19.29
CA ASP A 305 -1.11 -7.53 19.48
C ASP A 305 -0.36 -8.21 18.32
N PRO A 306 0.91 -8.59 18.53
CA PRO A 306 1.71 -9.25 17.49
C PRO A 306 1.11 -10.58 17.01
N ASP A 307 0.31 -11.28 17.85
CA ASP A 307 -0.35 -12.54 17.46
C ASP A 307 -1.48 -12.33 16.44
N GLY A 308 -1.91 -11.09 16.23
CA GLY A 308 -2.84 -10.74 15.16
C GLY A 308 -2.41 -11.23 13.78
N VAL A 309 -1.09 -11.36 13.54
CA VAL A 309 -0.54 -11.93 12.30
C VAL A 309 -1.04 -13.35 12.02
N ASN A 310 -1.27 -14.15 13.05
CA ASN A 310 -1.78 -15.53 12.93
C ASN A 310 -3.30 -15.53 12.66
N ARG A 311 -4.03 -14.60 13.25
CA ARG A 311 -5.50 -14.51 13.15
C ARG A 311 -5.98 -13.76 11.91
N ALA A 312 -5.15 -12.95 11.27
CA ALA A 312 -5.54 -12.14 10.10
C ALA A 312 -6.10 -13.00 8.96
N LEU A 313 -5.46 -14.15 8.67
CA LEU A 313 -5.96 -15.06 7.65
C LEU A 313 -7.27 -15.73 8.08
N GLU A 314 -7.39 -16.12 9.35
CA GLU A 314 -8.61 -16.72 9.87
C GLU A 314 -9.79 -15.76 9.76
N ARG A 315 -9.58 -14.45 10.04
CA ARG A 315 -10.60 -13.41 9.83
C ARG A 315 -11.06 -13.36 8.38
N LEU A 316 -10.12 -13.31 7.42
CA LEU A 316 -10.44 -13.29 6.00
C LEU A 316 -11.19 -14.55 5.54
N LEU A 317 -10.79 -15.72 6.04
CA LEU A 317 -11.44 -16.99 5.70
C LEU A 317 -12.83 -17.14 6.34
N ALA A 318 -13.10 -16.41 7.42
CA ALA A 318 -14.39 -16.41 8.09
C ALA A 318 -15.41 -15.47 7.40
N ILE A 319 -15.01 -14.59 6.50
CA ILE A 319 -15.89 -13.69 5.77
C ILE A 319 -16.93 -14.51 4.99
N THR A 320 -18.19 -14.17 5.17
CA THR A 320 -19.34 -14.85 4.53
C THR A 320 -19.77 -14.15 3.24
N PRO A 321 -20.55 -14.80 2.36
CA PRO A 321 -21.17 -14.14 1.21
C PRO A 321 -21.99 -12.90 1.59
N ASP A 322 -22.73 -12.97 2.71
CA ASP A 322 -23.56 -11.88 3.20
C ASP A 322 -22.70 -10.67 3.66
N ASP A 323 -21.55 -10.92 4.31
CA ASP A 323 -20.64 -9.85 4.72
C ASP A 323 -20.11 -9.08 3.49
N VAL A 324 -19.72 -9.82 2.44
CA VAL A 324 -19.25 -9.22 1.18
C VAL A 324 -20.37 -8.40 0.53
N GLN A 325 -21.58 -8.97 0.45
CA GLN A 325 -22.73 -8.29 -0.15
C GLN A 325 -23.07 -6.99 0.60
N HIS A 326 -23.17 -7.04 1.92
CA HIS A 326 -23.45 -5.88 2.76
C HIS A 326 -22.36 -4.80 2.62
N ALA A 327 -21.11 -5.16 2.66
CA ALA A 327 -20.01 -4.20 2.53
C ALA A 327 -20.03 -3.53 1.13
N VAL A 328 -20.29 -4.29 0.07
CA VAL A 328 -20.42 -3.73 -1.29
C VAL A 328 -21.61 -2.80 -1.40
N GLN A 329 -22.78 -3.17 -0.85
CA GLN A 329 -23.98 -2.31 -0.81
C GLN A 329 -23.69 -0.99 -0.09
N GLN A 330 -23.00 -1.04 1.02
CA GLN A 330 -22.77 0.13 1.86
C GLN A 330 -21.70 1.07 1.29
N TYR A 331 -20.60 0.54 0.72
CA TYR A 331 -19.45 1.34 0.38
C TYR A 331 -19.20 1.51 -1.11
N LEU A 332 -19.53 0.54 -1.95
CA LEU A 332 -19.22 0.59 -3.39
C LEU A 332 -20.42 0.89 -4.27
N HIS A 333 -21.62 0.46 -3.85
CA HIS A 333 -22.85 0.70 -4.58
C HIS A 333 -23.42 2.11 -4.34
N THR A 334 -22.55 3.09 -4.22
CA THR A 334 -22.90 4.49 -3.94
C THR A 334 -21.95 5.43 -4.65
N THR A 335 -22.38 6.67 -4.89
CA THR A 335 -21.51 7.74 -5.37
C THR A 335 -20.73 8.42 -4.25
N ARG A 336 -21.11 8.18 -2.99
CA ARG A 336 -20.38 8.73 -1.84
C ARG A 336 -18.96 8.20 -1.78
N ASN A 337 -18.06 9.10 -1.44
CA ASN A 337 -16.64 8.80 -1.26
C ASN A 337 -15.95 8.19 -2.49
N ARG A 338 -16.61 8.25 -3.66
CA ARG A 338 -16.08 7.75 -4.92
C ARG A 338 -15.26 8.83 -5.62
N THR A 339 -14.14 8.41 -6.19
CA THR A 339 -13.30 9.26 -7.04
C THR A 339 -13.02 8.53 -8.34
N VAL A 340 -13.23 9.22 -9.46
CA VAL A 340 -13.10 8.68 -10.82
C VAL A 340 -12.07 9.47 -11.58
N MET A 341 -11.18 8.79 -12.27
CA MET A 341 -10.21 9.41 -13.15
C MET A 341 -10.18 8.71 -14.51
N HIS A 342 -10.41 9.46 -15.56
CA HIS A 342 -10.13 9.01 -16.92
C HIS A 342 -8.75 9.48 -17.32
N ILE A 343 -7.87 8.53 -17.68
CA ILE A 343 -6.48 8.81 -18.03
C ILE A 343 -6.35 8.69 -19.54
N HIS A 344 -6.11 9.83 -20.18
CA HIS A 344 -5.85 9.88 -21.61
C HIS A 344 -4.36 9.62 -21.87
N ALA A 345 -4.08 8.70 -22.77
CA ALA A 345 -2.73 8.43 -23.23
C ALA A 345 -2.19 9.59 -24.07
N GLY A 346 -0.89 9.81 -24.03
CA GLY A 346 -0.22 10.70 -24.98
C GLY A 346 -0.53 10.26 -26.43
N ALA A 347 -0.62 11.21 -27.36
CA ALA A 347 -0.75 10.89 -28.77
C ALA A 347 0.42 9.99 -29.17
N ALA A 348 0.14 8.85 -29.81
CA ALA A 348 1.19 8.01 -30.38
C ALA A 348 2.12 8.92 -31.21
N GLN A 349 3.40 9.03 -30.79
CA GLN A 349 4.38 9.75 -31.61
C GLN A 349 4.34 9.12 -32.98
N GLY A 350 3.95 9.92 -33.97
CA GLY A 350 3.71 9.51 -35.32
C GLY A 350 4.87 8.65 -35.86
N THR A 351 4.50 7.61 -36.57
CA THR A 351 5.38 6.83 -37.43
C THR A 351 6.49 7.69 -38.00
N LEU A 352 7.72 7.34 -37.70
CA LEU A 352 8.88 7.78 -38.46
C LEU A 352 8.52 7.60 -39.95
N THR A 353 8.23 8.68 -40.63
CA THR A 353 8.15 8.68 -42.08
C THR A 353 9.57 8.46 -42.56
N ASP A 354 9.84 7.27 -43.06
CA ASP A 354 11.00 6.97 -43.88
C ASP A 354 11.06 8.02 -45.00
N GLY A 355 12.17 8.80 -45.00
CA GLY A 355 12.59 9.66 -46.06
C GLY A 355 13.94 9.22 -46.56
#